data_db73f0e4aba661db51d040302e7caec1
#
_entry.id   db73f0e4aba661db51d040302e7caec1
#
_cell.length_a   1.000
_cell.length_b   1.000
_cell.length_c   1.000
_cell.angle_alpha   90.00
_cell.angle_beta   90.00
_cell.angle_gamma   90.00
#
_symmetry.space_group_name_H-M   'P 1'
#
loop_
_entity.id
_entity.type
_entity.pdbx_description
1 polymer ?
#
loop_
_entity_poly.entity_id
_entity_poly.type
_entity_poly.pdbx_seq_one_letter_code
_entity_poly.pdbx_strand_id
1 'polypeptide(L)'
;MNKQWTMMLSNVYGVYLILDTITGQQYIGSAYGKDGLWGRWSNYIYTKHGGNKILIELLKESPSRYKKFRFSILNVVPNSSLREEVIHLEQITKEKLGTRAFGLNSN
;
A
#
# COMPACT_ATOMS: atom_id res chain seq x y z
N MET A 1 9.00 -13.32 8.33
CA MET A 1 7.55 -13.63 8.17
C MET A 1 7.38 -15.12 7.95
N ASN A 2 6.27 -15.66 8.42
CA ASN A 2 5.92 -17.06 8.25
C ASN A 2 5.76 -17.42 6.76
N LYS A 3 6.27 -18.60 6.38
CA LYS A 3 6.22 -19.08 4.99
C LYS A 3 4.78 -19.21 4.46
N GLN A 4 3.82 -19.59 5.31
CA GLN A 4 2.41 -19.69 4.93
C GLN A 4 1.83 -18.33 4.58
N TRP A 5 2.18 -17.30 5.33
CA TRP A 5 1.75 -15.92 5.05
C TRP A 5 2.30 -15.44 3.71
N THR A 6 3.59 -15.71 3.45
CA THR A 6 4.22 -15.36 2.18
C THR A 6 3.50 -16.00 1.00
N MET A 7 3.22 -17.31 1.10
CA MET A 7 2.50 -18.02 0.05
C MET A 7 1.10 -17.47 -0.18
N MET A 8 0.36 -17.23 0.90
CA MET A 8 -1.01 -16.72 0.83
C MET A 8 -1.04 -15.34 0.20
N LEU A 9 -0.18 -14.42 0.65
CA LEU A 9 -0.13 -13.04 0.15
C LEU A 9 0.43 -12.94 -1.27
N SER A 10 1.22 -13.91 -1.71
CA SER A 10 1.72 -13.96 -3.09
C SER A 10 0.66 -14.35 -4.10
N ASN A 11 -0.42 -14.99 -3.66
CA ASN A 11 -1.48 -15.52 -4.53
C ASN A 11 -2.74 -14.66 -4.57
N VAL A 12 -2.73 -13.51 -3.92
CA VAL A 12 -3.89 -12.62 -3.91
C VAL A 12 -3.52 -11.21 -4.30
N TYR A 13 -4.47 -10.51 -4.90
CA TYR A 13 -4.41 -9.08 -5.16
C TYR A 13 -5.22 -8.35 -4.11
N GLY A 14 -5.10 -7.04 -4.05
CA GLY A 14 -5.92 -6.29 -3.12
C GLY A 14 -5.57 -4.83 -3.02
N VAL A 15 -6.27 -4.18 -2.10
CA VAL A 15 -6.08 -2.77 -1.77
C VAL A 15 -5.53 -2.71 -0.34
N TYR A 16 -4.51 -1.90 -0.14
CA TYR A 16 -3.85 -1.77 1.15
C TYR A 16 -3.75 -0.32 1.60
N LEU A 17 -3.51 -0.15 2.89
CA LEU A 17 -3.38 1.15 3.56
C LEU A 17 -2.01 1.21 4.23
N ILE A 18 -1.31 2.34 4.06
CA ILE A 18 -0.17 2.70 4.89
C ILE A 18 -0.58 3.92 5.70
N LEU A 19 -0.51 3.79 7.02
CA LEU A 19 -0.83 4.87 7.96
C LEU A 19 0.45 5.42 8.57
N ASP A 20 0.65 6.73 8.45
CA ASP A 20 1.67 7.43 9.22
C ASP A 20 1.09 7.67 10.61
N THR A 21 1.55 6.94 11.62
CA THR A 21 0.98 7.03 12.96
C THR A 21 1.33 8.32 13.69
N ILE A 22 2.23 9.14 13.14
CA ILE A 22 2.57 10.45 13.72
C ILE A 22 1.54 11.49 13.30
N THR A 23 1.18 11.54 12.02
CA THR A 23 0.28 12.57 11.49
C THR A 23 -1.15 12.10 11.30
N GLY A 24 -1.37 10.78 11.25
CA GLY A 24 -2.66 10.19 10.88
C GLY A 24 -2.92 10.20 9.38
N GLN A 25 -1.99 10.66 8.57
CA GLN A 25 -2.16 10.67 7.12
C GLN A 25 -2.07 9.26 6.56
N GLN A 26 -2.85 9.00 5.51
CA GLN A 26 -3.00 7.68 4.92
C GLN A 26 -2.61 7.66 3.44
N TYR A 27 -2.00 6.56 3.03
CA TYR A 27 -1.74 6.25 1.64
C TYR A 27 -2.50 4.97 1.27
N ILE A 28 -3.25 5.01 0.19
CA ILE A 28 -3.97 3.86 -0.35
C ILE A 28 -3.27 3.41 -1.62
N GLY A 29 -2.97 2.12 -1.69
CA GLY A 29 -2.39 1.52 -2.87
C GLY A 29 -3.08 0.21 -3.23
N SER A 30 -2.74 -0.32 -4.38
CA SER A 30 -3.23 -1.62 -4.82
C SER A 30 -2.08 -2.51 -5.26
N ALA A 31 -2.28 -3.81 -5.11
CA ALA A 31 -1.33 -4.83 -5.52
C ALA A 31 -1.97 -5.74 -6.56
N TYR A 32 -1.33 -5.86 -7.69
CA TYR A 32 -1.68 -6.78 -8.77
C TYR A 32 -0.39 -7.20 -9.48
N GLY A 33 -0.47 -8.24 -10.28
CA GLY A 33 0.71 -8.74 -10.97
C GLY A 33 1.47 -9.77 -10.15
N LYS A 34 2.73 -10.01 -10.50
CA LYS A 34 3.55 -11.04 -9.89
C LYS A 34 3.72 -10.82 -8.38
N ASP A 35 3.51 -11.90 -7.62
CA ASP A 35 3.64 -11.92 -6.17
C ASP A 35 2.61 -11.07 -5.40
N GLY A 36 1.62 -10.50 -6.08
CA GLY A 36 0.45 -9.89 -5.46
C GLY A 36 0.75 -8.94 -4.30
N LEU A 37 -0.01 -9.09 -3.22
CA LEU A 37 0.18 -8.28 -2.01
C LEU A 37 1.55 -8.47 -1.37
N TRP A 38 2.10 -9.70 -1.38
CA TRP A 38 3.44 -9.95 -0.85
C TRP A 38 4.50 -9.15 -1.61
N GLY A 39 4.42 -9.12 -2.94
CA GLY A 39 5.36 -8.37 -3.76
C GLY A 39 5.40 -6.90 -3.42
N ARG A 40 4.22 -6.28 -3.24
CA ARG A 40 4.14 -4.86 -2.87
C ARG A 40 4.61 -4.63 -1.46
N TRP A 41 4.18 -5.46 -0.51
CA TRP A 41 4.57 -5.32 0.89
C TRP A 41 6.09 -5.46 1.05
N SER A 42 6.70 -6.48 0.43
CA SER A 42 8.15 -6.68 0.53
C SER A 42 8.91 -5.50 -0.09
N ASN A 43 8.39 -4.90 -1.16
CA ASN A 43 8.97 -3.70 -1.75
C ASN A 43 8.97 -2.52 -0.75
N TYR A 44 7.90 -2.33 0.00
CA TYR A 44 7.86 -1.30 1.05
C TYR A 44 8.83 -1.58 2.19
N ILE A 45 8.95 -2.83 2.61
CA ILE A 45 9.92 -3.23 3.64
C ILE A 45 11.34 -2.90 3.18
N TYR A 46 11.65 -3.21 1.92
CA TYR A 46 12.98 -3.02 1.35
C TYR A 46 13.30 -1.54 1.09
N THR A 47 12.41 -0.82 0.42
CA THR A 47 12.66 0.57 -0.01
C THR A 47 12.22 1.61 1.01
N LYS A 48 11.35 1.27 1.96
CA LYS A 48 10.69 2.14 2.95
C LYS A 48 9.59 3.03 2.35
N HIS A 49 9.53 3.20 1.05
CA HIS A 49 8.56 4.09 0.40
C HIS A 49 7.81 3.47 -0.78
N GLY A 50 8.22 2.28 -1.24
CA GLY A 50 7.58 1.59 -2.36
C GLY A 50 7.52 2.37 -3.67
N GLY A 51 8.36 3.41 -3.82
CA GLY A 51 8.34 4.27 -4.99
C GLY A 51 7.30 5.40 -4.93
N ASN A 52 6.57 5.55 -3.83
CA ASN A 52 5.59 6.62 -3.67
C ASN A 52 6.28 7.97 -3.52
N LYS A 53 5.92 8.92 -4.38
CA LYS A 53 6.56 10.23 -4.45
C LYS A 53 6.46 11.01 -3.14
N ILE A 54 5.29 11.03 -2.51
CA ILE A 54 5.07 11.76 -1.26
C ILE A 54 5.85 11.11 -0.12
N LEU A 55 5.89 9.77 -0.06
CA LEU A 55 6.66 9.06 0.95
C LEU A 55 8.16 9.29 0.77
N ILE A 56 8.65 9.34 -0.46
CA ILE A 56 10.05 9.66 -0.75
C ILE A 56 10.39 11.03 -0.19
N GLU A 57 9.57 12.04 -0.45
CA GLU A 57 9.77 13.40 0.05
C GLU A 57 9.74 13.45 1.58
N LEU A 58 8.76 12.76 2.19
CA LEU A 58 8.64 12.69 3.64
C LEU A 58 9.88 12.08 4.28
N LEU A 59 10.42 11.01 3.71
CA LEU A 59 11.59 10.31 4.26
C LEU A 59 12.89 11.08 4.01
N LYS A 60 12.96 11.99 3.05
CA LYS A 60 14.09 12.89 2.89
C LYS A 60 14.20 13.83 4.09
N GLU A 61 13.07 14.34 4.57
CA GLU A 61 13.03 15.26 5.72
C GLU A 61 13.13 14.52 7.05
N SER A 62 12.53 13.32 7.14
CA SER A 62 12.46 12.53 8.36
C SER A 62 12.79 11.05 8.06
N PRO A 63 14.08 10.71 7.90
CA PRO A 63 14.47 9.36 7.44
C PRO A 63 13.99 8.20 8.31
N SER A 64 13.82 8.41 9.61
CA SER A 64 13.36 7.36 10.52
C SER A 64 11.84 7.23 10.60
N ARG A 65 11.09 8.07 9.88
CA ARG A 65 9.64 8.12 9.94
C ARG A 65 8.99 6.79 9.51
N TYR A 66 9.66 6.02 8.64
CA TYR A 66 9.15 4.73 8.19
C TYR A 66 8.86 3.77 9.35
N LYS A 67 9.55 3.93 10.47
CA LYS A 67 9.34 3.09 11.68
C LYS A 67 7.97 3.33 12.32
N LYS A 68 7.31 4.42 11.97
CA LYS A 68 6.00 4.80 12.48
C LYS A 68 4.88 4.49 11.49
N PHE A 69 5.19 3.88 10.35
CA PHE A 69 4.19 3.47 9.37
C PHE A 69 3.55 2.15 9.78
N ARG A 70 2.23 2.05 9.59
CA ARG A 70 1.47 0.82 9.80
C ARG A 70 0.87 0.39 8.47
N PHE A 71 1.13 -0.85 8.11
CA PHE A 71 0.63 -1.46 6.88
C PHE A 71 -0.61 -2.29 7.20
N SER A 72 -1.70 -2.10 6.46
CA SER A 72 -2.95 -2.86 6.65
C SER A 72 -3.54 -3.24 5.30
N ILE A 73 -4.19 -4.40 5.26
CA ILE A 73 -4.89 -4.88 4.07
C ILE A 73 -6.37 -4.51 4.21
N LEU A 74 -6.91 -3.78 3.25
CA LEU A 74 -8.31 -3.35 3.26
C LEU A 74 -9.21 -4.31 2.48
N ASN A 75 -8.75 -4.78 1.31
CA ASN A 75 -9.51 -5.70 0.48
C ASN A 75 -8.57 -6.76 -0.08
N VAL A 76 -9.04 -8.00 -0.11
CA VAL A 76 -8.35 -9.11 -0.77
C VAL A 76 -9.24 -9.57 -1.92
N VAL A 77 -8.66 -9.67 -3.12
CA VAL A 77 -9.35 -10.20 -4.28
C VAL A 77 -8.51 -11.29 -4.93
N PRO A 78 -9.14 -12.25 -5.66
CA PRO A 78 -8.40 -13.32 -6.30
C PRO A 78 -7.39 -12.79 -7.32
N ASN A 79 -6.30 -13.51 -7.53
CA ASN A 79 -5.31 -13.17 -8.55
C ASN A 79 -5.82 -13.38 -9.99
N SER A 80 -7.03 -13.96 -10.13
CA SER A 80 -7.74 -14.02 -11.41
C SER A 80 -8.48 -12.74 -11.76
N SER A 81 -8.54 -11.77 -10.82
CA SER A 81 -9.18 -10.48 -11.04
C SER A 81 -8.42 -9.68 -12.08
N LEU A 82 -9.15 -8.89 -12.87
CA LEU A 82 -8.53 -7.99 -13.83
C LEU A 82 -7.84 -6.83 -13.10
N ARG A 83 -6.73 -6.38 -13.67
CA ARG A 83 -5.99 -5.22 -13.16
C ARG A 83 -6.92 -4.01 -12.97
N GLU A 84 -7.78 -3.76 -13.95
CA GLU A 84 -8.72 -2.63 -13.93
C GLU A 84 -9.69 -2.69 -12.77
N GLU A 85 -10.12 -3.90 -12.38
CA GLU A 85 -11.00 -4.09 -11.23
C GLU A 85 -10.30 -3.70 -9.93
N VAL A 86 -9.05 -4.11 -9.77
CA VAL A 86 -8.26 -3.80 -8.58
C VAL A 86 -8.00 -2.30 -8.49
N ILE A 87 -7.64 -1.67 -9.62
CA ILE A 87 -7.40 -0.23 -9.69
C ILE A 87 -8.68 0.55 -9.38
N HIS A 88 -9.83 0.06 -9.85
CA HIS A 88 -11.12 0.70 -9.57
C HIS A 88 -11.43 0.70 -8.06
N LEU A 89 -11.18 -0.42 -7.38
CA LEU A 89 -11.33 -0.51 -5.93
C LEU A 89 -10.40 0.48 -5.21
N GLU A 90 -9.17 0.61 -5.68
CA GLU A 90 -8.23 1.58 -5.12
C GLU A 90 -8.76 3.01 -5.26
N GLN A 91 -9.27 3.38 -6.44
CA GLN A 91 -9.81 4.72 -6.68
C GLN A 91 -11.00 5.02 -5.77
N ILE A 92 -11.93 4.08 -5.63
CA ILE A 92 -13.09 4.23 -4.74
C ILE A 92 -12.62 4.43 -3.30
N THR A 93 -11.64 3.66 -2.86
CA THR A 93 -11.11 3.74 -1.50
C THR A 93 -10.46 5.10 -1.23
N LYS A 94 -9.69 5.61 -2.19
CA LYS A 94 -9.08 6.95 -2.10
C LYS A 94 -10.14 8.03 -1.95
N GLU A 95 -11.21 7.94 -2.72
CA GLU A 95 -12.32 8.91 -2.64
C GLU A 95 -13.00 8.88 -1.29
N LYS A 96 -13.32 7.68 -0.79
CA LYS A 96 -13.99 7.50 0.51
C LYS A 96 -13.17 8.02 1.67
N LEU A 97 -11.86 7.85 1.63
CA LEU A 97 -10.96 8.25 2.71
C LEU A 97 -10.33 9.63 2.51
N GLY A 98 -10.53 10.24 1.34
CA GLY A 98 -9.99 11.58 1.06
C GLY A 98 -8.47 11.65 1.03
N THR A 99 -7.78 10.56 0.66
CA THR A 99 -6.33 10.48 0.79
C THR A 99 -5.58 11.39 -0.21
N ARG A 100 -6.22 11.78 -1.32
CA ARG A 100 -5.61 12.72 -2.26
C ARG A 100 -5.57 14.14 -1.72
N ALA A 101 -6.65 14.55 -1.02
CA ALA A 101 -6.77 15.90 -0.47
C ALA A 101 -6.12 16.04 0.90
N PHE A 102 -6.22 15.01 1.74
CA PHE A 102 -5.84 15.08 3.16
C PHE A 102 -4.80 14.04 3.57
N GLY A 103 -4.31 13.21 2.65
CA GLY A 103 -3.41 12.13 2.95
C GLY A 103 -2.15 12.14 2.09
N LEU A 104 -1.61 10.95 1.85
CA LEU A 104 -0.31 10.74 1.21
C LEU A 104 -0.40 10.27 -0.25
N ASN A 105 -1.59 10.29 -0.86
CA ASN A 105 -1.75 9.95 -2.25
C ASN A 105 -1.53 11.17 -3.15
N SER A 106 -0.59 11.03 -4.11
CA SER A 106 -0.30 12.09 -5.08
C SER A 106 -1.16 12.02 -6.33
N ASN A 107 -1.94 10.95 -6.48
CA ASN A 107 -2.74 10.70 -7.69
C ASN A 107 -4.15 10.25 -7.38
#